data_47789f8bb6cdde7633c870fa21b0649c
#
_entry.id   47789f8bb6cdde7633c870fa21b0649c
#
_cell.length_a   1.000
_cell.length_b   1.000
_cell.length_c   1.000
_cell.angle_alpha   90.00
_cell.angle_beta   90.00
_cell.angle_gamma   90.00
#
_symmetry.space_group_name_H-M   'P 1'
#
loop_
_entity.id
_entity.type
_entity.pdbx_description
1 polymer ?
#
loop_
_entity_poly.entity_id
_entity_poly.type
_entity_poly.pdbx_seq_one_letter_code
_entity_poly.pdbx_strand_id
1 'polypeptide(L)'
;MNINAIAVGKNPPEDVNVIVEVPIGGEPIKYELDKDAGTLVVDRFLHTPMRYPGNYGFVPHTLSDDGDPIDVLIANTRPIVPGAVINVRPIGVLRMEDDGGGDEKIIAVPTPKLTKRYENVHNYTDLPTITRDQIQHFFEHYKDLEPGKWVKLIGWGDVAEARKLIVEAIERAKK
;
A
#
# COMPACT_ATOMS: atom_id res chain seq x y z
N MET A 1 13.33 9.51 11.17
CA MET A 1 13.13 9.83 9.73
C MET A 1 12.40 11.16 9.62
N ASN A 2 12.80 12.04 8.73
CA ASN A 2 12.07 13.30 8.48
C ASN A 2 11.11 13.10 7.28
N ILE A 3 9.87 12.71 7.58
CA ILE A 3 8.85 12.41 6.57
C ILE A 3 8.53 13.67 5.74
N ASN A 4 8.51 14.83 6.38
CA ASN A 4 8.19 16.10 5.71
C ASN A 4 9.16 16.45 4.58
N ALA A 5 10.38 15.92 4.62
CA ALA A 5 11.38 16.11 3.57
C ALA A 5 11.26 15.11 2.40
N ILE A 6 10.39 14.11 2.51
CA ILE A 6 10.21 13.09 1.48
C ILE A 6 9.10 13.54 0.53
N ALA A 7 9.44 13.80 -0.73
CA ALA A 7 8.45 14.23 -1.72
C ALA A 7 7.42 13.12 -2.02
N VAL A 8 6.21 13.52 -2.42
CA VAL A 8 5.14 12.60 -2.88
C VAL A 8 5.61 11.71 -4.04
N GLY A 9 6.40 12.25 -4.91
CA GLY A 9 6.94 11.61 -6.12
C GLY A 9 7.52 12.68 -7.03
N LYS A 10 8.06 12.30 -8.17
CA LYS A 10 8.56 13.24 -9.18
C LYS A 10 7.46 13.75 -10.08
N ASN A 11 6.52 12.88 -10.43
CA ASN A 11 5.42 13.15 -11.35
C ASN A 11 4.13 12.45 -10.90
N PRO A 12 3.59 12.80 -9.69
CA PRO A 12 2.35 12.19 -9.24
C PRO A 12 1.16 12.62 -10.13
N PRO A 13 0.20 11.75 -10.42
CA PRO A 13 0.03 10.39 -9.90
C PRO A 13 0.70 9.28 -10.72
N GLU A 14 1.43 9.60 -11.78
CA GLU A 14 2.09 8.61 -12.64
C GLU A 14 3.17 7.83 -11.89
N ASP A 15 3.91 8.50 -11.01
CA ASP A 15 4.78 7.88 -10.03
C ASP A 15 4.58 8.51 -8.65
N VAL A 16 4.77 7.71 -7.61
CA VAL A 16 4.75 8.16 -6.22
C VAL A 16 5.87 7.49 -5.42
N ASN A 17 6.29 8.14 -4.35
CA ASN A 17 7.21 7.57 -3.39
C ASN A 17 6.42 6.88 -2.27
N VAL A 18 6.82 5.67 -1.94
CA VAL A 18 6.24 4.89 -0.84
C VAL A 18 7.27 4.71 0.25
N ILE A 19 6.91 5.03 1.48
CA ILE A 19 7.68 4.68 2.66
C ILE A 19 7.24 3.27 3.08
N VAL A 20 8.14 2.30 2.99
CA VAL A 20 7.84 0.90 3.29
C VAL A 20 7.81 0.69 4.79
N GLU A 21 6.73 0.09 5.30
CA GLU A 21 6.55 -0.26 6.71
C GLU A 21 6.69 -1.76 6.93
N VAL A 22 6.10 -2.58 6.06
CA VAL A 22 6.09 -4.04 6.19
C VAL A 22 6.66 -4.69 4.92
N PRO A 23 7.68 -5.55 5.03
CA PRO A 23 8.26 -6.21 3.87
C PRO A 23 7.38 -7.38 3.40
N ILE A 24 7.42 -7.65 2.09
CA ILE A 24 6.79 -8.86 1.53
C ILE A 24 7.34 -10.12 2.20
N GLY A 25 6.45 -11.04 2.59
CA GLY A 25 6.82 -12.35 3.14
C GLY A 25 7.51 -12.29 4.51
N GLY A 26 7.55 -11.12 5.14
CA GLY A 26 8.07 -10.97 6.50
C GLY A 26 7.22 -11.70 7.54
N GLU A 27 7.71 -11.76 8.77
CA GLU A 27 6.93 -12.32 9.88
C GLU A 27 5.57 -11.61 10.03
N PRO A 28 4.54 -12.26 10.61
CA PRO A 28 3.21 -11.67 10.79
C PRO A 28 3.22 -10.53 11.83
N ILE A 29 3.91 -9.47 11.53
CA ILE A 29 4.03 -8.29 12.39
C ILE A 29 3.66 -7.07 11.55
N LYS A 30 2.70 -6.28 12.04
CA LYS A 30 2.38 -4.99 11.44
C LYS A 30 3.24 -3.92 12.10
N TYR A 31 4.00 -3.21 11.28
CA TYR A 31 4.74 -2.01 11.69
C TYR A 31 4.03 -0.78 11.15
N GLU A 32 4.11 0.29 11.89
CA GLU A 32 3.64 1.62 11.48
C GLU A 32 4.74 2.65 11.74
N LEU A 33 4.83 3.63 10.88
CA LEU A 33 5.71 4.77 11.09
C LEU A 33 5.02 5.78 12.01
N ASP A 34 5.55 5.95 13.22
CA ASP A 34 5.18 7.07 14.08
C ASP A 34 5.75 8.36 13.44
N LYS A 35 4.85 9.16 12.89
CA LYS A 35 5.22 10.35 12.11
C LYS A 35 5.81 11.46 12.99
N ASP A 36 5.42 11.52 14.25
CA ASP A 36 5.93 12.50 15.21
C ASP A 36 7.31 12.10 15.72
N ALA A 37 7.48 10.84 16.09
CA ALA A 37 8.76 10.31 16.55
C ALA A 37 9.74 10.03 15.40
N GLY A 38 9.25 9.90 14.15
CA GLY A 38 10.07 9.61 12.98
C GLY A 38 10.69 8.21 12.98
N THR A 39 10.06 7.26 13.64
CA THR A 39 10.54 5.88 13.75
C THR A 39 9.43 4.87 13.52
N LEU A 40 9.82 3.66 13.11
CA LEU A 40 8.89 2.54 13.02
C LEU A 40 8.58 2.01 14.41
N VAL A 41 7.31 1.73 14.65
CA VAL A 41 6.80 1.08 15.86
C VAL A 41 6.10 -0.21 15.49
N VAL A 42 6.09 -1.18 16.41
CA VAL A 42 5.27 -2.37 16.26
C VAL A 42 3.84 -1.99 16.64
N ASP A 43 2.94 -1.98 15.64
CA ASP A 43 1.51 -1.76 15.89
C ASP A 43 0.91 -2.99 16.57
N ARG A 44 1.07 -4.15 15.93
CA ARG A 44 0.62 -5.42 16.49
C ARG A 44 1.25 -6.63 15.81
N PHE A 45 1.23 -7.76 16.50
CA PHE A 45 1.38 -9.06 15.87
C PHE A 45 0.06 -9.45 15.23
N LEU A 46 0.06 -9.88 13.97
CA LEU A 46 -1.15 -10.40 13.35
C LEU A 46 -1.60 -11.64 14.12
N HIS A 47 -2.90 -11.78 14.34
CA HIS A 47 -3.44 -12.97 15.01
C HIS A 47 -3.45 -14.19 14.10
N THR A 48 -3.52 -13.98 12.76
CA THR A 48 -3.34 -15.03 11.78
C THR A 48 -1.85 -15.25 11.49
N PRO A 49 -1.42 -16.44 11.04
CA PRO A 49 -0.04 -16.68 10.62
C PRO A 49 0.25 -16.16 9.21
N MET A 50 -0.60 -15.28 8.68
CA MET A 50 -0.48 -14.76 7.33
C MET A 50 0.68 -13.78 7.21
N ARG A 51 1.29 -13.76 6.01
CA ARG A 51 2.37 -12.84 5.66
C ARG A 51 1.89 -11.87 4.59
N TYR A 52 2.37 -10.64 4.62
CA TYR A 52 2.02 -9.64 3.61
C TYR A 52 2.44 -10.13 2.22
N PRO A 53 1.54 -10.08 1.21
CA PRO A 53 1.80 -10.59 -0.14
C PRO A 53 2.53 -9.59 -1.04
N GLY A 54 2.92 -8.45 -0.51
CA GLY A 54 3.70 -7.39 -1.14
C GLY A 54 4.37 -6.53 -0.09
N ASN A 55 5.29 -5.68 -0.51
CA ASN A 55 5.81 -4.66 0.39
C ASN A 55 4.72 -3.62 0.63
N TYR A 56 4.44 -3.34 1.89
CA TYR A 56 3.33 -2.49 2.29
C TYR A 56 3.84 -1.21 2.94
N GLY A 57 3.21 -0.11 2.63
CA GLY A 57 3.56 1.19 3.18
C GLY A 57 2.58 2.27 2.72
N PHE A 58 2.98 3.51 2.76
CA PHE A 58 2.12 4.64 2.45
C PHE A 58 2.84 5.72 1.63
N VAL A 59 2.05 6.58 0.99
CA VAL A 59 2.55 7.75 0.26
C VAL A 59 2.59 8.95 1.20
N PRO A 60 3.74 9.61 1.40
CA PRO A 60 3.80 10.82 2.23
C PRO A 60 2.99 11.96 1.61
N HIS A 61 2.56 12.91 2.46
CA HIS A 61 1.75 14.08 2.05
C HIS A 61 0.45 13.73 1.33
N THR A 62 -0.19 12.63 1.74
CA THR A 62 -1.52 12.23 1.30
C THR A 62 -2.43 12.01 2.50
N LEU A 63 -3.74 12.09 2.27
CA LEU A 63 -4.75 11.85 3.28
C LEU A 63 -5.94 11.14 2.65
N SER A 64 -6.24 9.94 3.13
CA SER A 64 -7.43 9.17 2.77
C SER A 64 -8.65 9.59 3.59
N ASP A 65 -9.81 9.06 3.26
CA ASP A 65 -11.07 9.42 3.94
C ASP A 65 -11.11 8.97 5.40
N ASP A 66 -10.34 7.96 5.76
CA ASP A 66 -10.19 7.47 7.14
C ASP A 66 -9.27 8.33 8.02
N GLY A 67 -8.60 9.33 7.44
CA GLY A 67 -7.71 10.24 8.15
C GLY A 67 -6.24 9.83 8.15
N ASP A 68 -5.90 8.71 7.51
CA ASP A 68 -4.53 8.23 7.35
C ASP A 68 -3.99 8.50 5.94
N PRO A 69 -2.66 8.49 5.73
CA PRO A 69 -2.09 8.52 4.39
C PRO A 69 -2.59 7.35 3.54
N ILE A 70 -2.57 7.53 2.21
CA ILE A 70 -3.01 6.48 1.31
C ILE A 70 -2.05 5.29 1.33
N ASP A 71 -2.58 4.11 1.56
CA ASP A 71 -1.85 2.86 1.63
C ASP A 71 -1.50 2.30 0.25
N VAL A 72 -0.32 1.71 0.15
CA VAL A 72 0.17 1.09 -1.08
C VAL A 72 0.72 -0.31 -0.81
N LEU A 73 0.29 -1.29 -1.60
CA LEU A 73 0.92 -2.59 -1.70
C LEU A 73 1.74 -2.65 -2.99
N ILE A 74 3.05 -2.87 -2.84
CA ILE A 74 3.97 -3.04 -3.96
C ILE A 74 4.03 -4.52 -4.30
N ALA A 75 3.42 -4.87 -5.44
CA ALA A 75 3.21 -6.26 -5.83
C ALA A 75 4.47 -6.91 -6.40
N ASN A 76 4.60 -8.21 -6.14
CA ASN A 76 5.47 -9.13 -6.85
C ASN A 76 6.96 -8.74 -6.90
N THR A 77 7.50 -8.22 -5.81
CA THR A 77 8.90 -7.79 -5.73
C THR A 77 9.66 -8.50 -4.60
N ARG A 78 10.91 -8.11 -4.38
CA ARG A 78 11.74 -8.61 -3.29
C ARG A 78 11.42 -7.87 -1.99
N PRO A 79 11.72 -8.45 -0.82
CA PRO A 79 11.58 -7.73 0.45
C PRO A 79 12.41 -6.44 0.46
N ILE A 80 11.76 -5.35 0.80
CA ILE A 80 12.37 -4.03 0.95
C ILE A 80 12.52 -3.75 2.43
N VAL A 81 13.67 -3.21 2.83
CA VAL A 81 13.94 -2.86 4.24
C VAL A 81 12.89 -1.84 4.72
N PRO A 82 12.20 -2.12 5.83
CA PRO A 82 11.28 -1.13 6.44
C PRO A 82 11.98 0.20 6.72
N GLY A 83 11.30 1.28 6.39
CA GLY A 83 11.85 2.64 6.44
C GLY A 83 12.49 3.11 5.13
N ALA A 84 12.74 2.24 4.17
CA ALA A 84 13.22 2.64 2.85
C ALA A 84 12.12 3.33 2.05
N VAL A 85 12.51 4.30 1.22
CA VAL A 85 11.63 4.96 0.26
C VAL A 85 11.85 4.35 -1.11
N ILE A 86 10.77 3.95 -1.76
CA ILE A 86 10.81 3.40 -3.12
C ILE A 86 9.87 4.17 -4.03
N ASN A 87 10.34 4.51 -5.23
CA ASN A 87 9.51 5.12 -6.26
C ASN A 87 8.78 4.04 -7.06
N VAL A 88 7.44 4.16 -7.13
CA VAL A 88 6.56 3.15 -7.73
C VAL A 88 5.57 3.79 -8.70
N ARG A 89 5.00 2.96 -9.59
CA ARG A 89 3.88 3.31 -10.48
C ARG A 89 2.61 2.63 -9.99
N PRO A 90 1.49 3.34 -9.82
CA PRO A 90 0.21 2.69 -9.56
C PRO A 90 -0.23 1.88 -10.78
N ILE A 91 -0.81 0.71 -10.54
CA ILE A 91 -1.37 -0.17 -11.58
C ILE A 91 -2.82 -0.55 -11.32
N GLY A 92 -3.34 -0.22 -10.16
CA GLY A 92 -4.73 -0.49 -9.79
C GLY A 92 -4.99 -0.19 -8.33
N VAL A 93 -6.18 -0.51 -7.89
CA VAL A 93 -6.61 -0.34 -6.50
C VAL A 93 -7.48 -1.53 -6.08
N LEU A 94 -7.29 -1.98 -4.85
CA LEU A 94 -8.20 -2.92 -4.19
C LEU A 94 -9.08 -2.13 -3.24
N ARG A 95 -10.37 -2.08 -3.53
CA ARG A 95 -11.37 -1.39 -2.70
C ARG A 95 -11.94 -2.35 -1.68
N MET A 96 -11.98 -1.90 -0.45
CA MET A 96 -12.55 -2.65 0.66
C MET A 96 -13.17 -1.71 1.69
N GLU A 97 -13.96 -2.27 2.58
CA GLU A 97 -14.49 -1.62 3.77
C GLU A 97 -14.10 -2.45 4.99
N ASP A 98 -13.86 -1.80 6.08
CA ASP A 98 -13.66 -2.43 7.38
C ASP A 98 -14.47 -1.71 8.46
N ASP A 99 -14.25 -2.08 9.71
CA ASP A 99 -14.92 -1.47 10.87
C ASP A 99 -14.63 0.04 11.02
N GLY A 100 -13.59 0.56 10.37
CA GLY A 100 -13.26 1.99 10.30
C GLY A 100 -13.85 2.73 9.10
N GLY A 101 -14.49 2.03 8.16
CA GLY A 101 -15.09 2.61 6.95
C GLY A 101 -14.40 2.15 5.66
N GLY A 102 -14.43 3.01 4.63
CA GLY A 102 -13.77 2.72 3.36
C GLY A 102 -12.25 2.66 3.51
N ASP A 103 -11.66 1.64 2.91
CA ASP A 103 -10.22 1.38 3.00
C ASP A 103 -9.72 0.87 1.64
N GLU A 104 -9.11 1.77 0.87
CA GLU A 104 -8.55 1.43 -0.43
C GLU A 104 -7.05 1.16 -0.30
N LYS A 105 -6.58 0.12 -0.99
CA LYS A 105 -5.16 -0.20 -1.12
C LYS A 105 -4.73 0.04 -2.56
N ILE A 106 -3.88 1.03 -2.79
CA ILE A 106 -3.25 1.21 -4.11
C ILE A 106 -2.31 0.04 -4.35
N ILE A 107 -2.42 -0.56 -5.53
CA ILE A 107 -1.52 -1.61 -5.99
C ILE A 107 -0.54 -0.99 -6.97
N ALA A 108 0.74 -1.20 -6.73
CA ALA A 108 1.81 -0.56 -7.49
C ALA A 108 2.95 -1.54 -7.80
N VAL A 109 3.79 -1.15 -8.74
CA VAL A 109 5.04 -1.83 -9.08
C VAL A 109 6.19 -0.83 -9.11
N PRO A 110 7.44 -1.25 -8.88
CA PRO A 110 8.59 -0.37 -9.00
C PRO A 110 8.68 0.29 -10.38
N THR A 111 9.15 1.53 -10.42
CA THR A 111 9.35 2.22 -11.70
C THR A 111 10.45 1.57 -12.53
N PRO A 112 10.43 1.71 -13.89
CA PRO A 112 11.43 1.13 -14.77
C PRO A 112 12.87 1.60 -14.52
N LYS A 113 13.03 2.75 -13.86
CA LYS A 113 14.34 3.24 -13.42
C LYS A 113 15.00 2.33 -12.39
N LEU A 114 14.20 1.72 -11.51
CA LEU A 114 14.68 0.83 -10.44
C LEU A 114 14.88 -0.59 -10.95
N THR A 115 13.97 -1.06 -11.79
CA THR A 115 14.04 -2.39 -12.39
C THR A 115 13.18 -2.46 -13.64
N LYS A 116 13.65 -3.18 -14.64
CA LYS A 116 12.89 -3.42 -15.88
C LYS A 116 11.90 -4.59 -15.77
N ARG A 117 11.88 -5.28 -14.63
CA ARG A 117 11.06 -6.49 -14.44
C ARG A 117 9.57 -6.26 -14.66
N TYR A 118 9.08 -5.05 -14.40
CA TYR A 118 7.66 -4.71 -14.44
C TYR A 118 7.29 -3.72 -15.54
N GLU A 119 8.18 -3.48 -16.51
CA GLU A 119 7.93 -2.46 -17.54
C GLU A 119 6.73 -2.78 -18.43
N ASN A 120 6.33 -4.05 -18.53
CA ASN A 120 5.14 -4.48 -19.27
C ASN A 120 3.87 -4.60 -18.40
N VAL A 121 3.96 -4.26 -17.12
CA VAL A 121 2.81 -4.26 -16.19
C VAL A 121 2.24 -2.85 -16.12
N HIS A 122 1.09 -2.62 -16.77
CA HIS A 122 0.45 -1.30 -16.84
C HIS A 122 -0.85 -1.21 -16.07
N ASN A 123 -1.50 -2.34 -15.83
CA ASN A 123 -2.73 -2.46 -15.07
C ASN A 123 -2.64 -3.68 -14.14
N TYR A 124 -3.43 -3.71 -13.08
CA TYR A 124 -3.46 -4.86 -12.16
C TYR A 124 -3.78 -6.18 -12.86
N THR A 125 -4.53 -6.12 -13.97
CA THR A 125 -4.86 -7.30 -14.79
C THR A 125 -3.65 -7.91 -15.50
N ASP A 126 -2.54 -7.19 -15.60
CA ASP A 126 -1.28 -7.70 -16.14
C ASP A 126 -0.48 -8.53 -15.11
N LEU A 127 -0.86 -8.48 -13.84
CA LEU A 127 -0.30 -9.36 -12.82
C LEU A 127 -0.82 -10.79 -13.03
N PRO A 128 -0.03 -11.82 -12.71
CA PRO A 128 -0.52 -13.18 -12.68
C PRO A 128 -1.78 -13.30 -11.81
N THR A 129 -2.74 -14.11 -12.24
CA THR A 129 -4.00 -14.31 -11.50
C THR A 129 -3.74 -14.73 -10.06
N ILE A 130 -2.81 -15.66 -9.85
CA ILE A 130 -2.47 -16.12 -8.50
C ILE A 130 -1.94 -14.99 -7.61
N THR A 131 -1.20 -14.03 -8.17
CA THR A 131 -0.72 -12.85 -7.40
C THR A 131 -1.90 -12.01 -6.93
N ARG A 132 -2.87 -11.74 -7.82
CA ARG A 132 -4.09 -10.99 -7.48
C ARG A 132 -4.92 -11.73 -6.43
N ASP A 133 -5.08 -13.03 -6.59
CA ASP A 133 -5.82 -13.89 -5.66
C ASP A 133 -5.18 -13.89 -4.27
N GLN A 134 -3.85 -13.95 -4.18
CA GLN A 134 -3.12 -13.89 -2.91
C GLN A 134 -3.26 -12.53 -2.23
N ILE A 135 -3.19 -11.43 -2.99
CA ILE A 135 -3.39 -10.08 -2.45
C ILE A 135 -4.80 -9.94 -1.88
N GLN A 136 -5.80 -10.34 -2.66
CA GLN A 136 -7.20 -10.29 -2.26
C GLN A 136 -7.45 -11.15 -1.02
N HIS A 137 -7.02 -12.39 -1.03
CA HIS A 137 -7.17 -13.33 0.07
C HIS A 137 -6.53 -12.81 1.37
N PHE A 138 -5.34 -12.21 1.28
CA PHE A 138 -4.68 -11.64 2.44
C PHE A 138 -5.55 -10.56 3.09
N PHE A 139 -6.01 -9.57 2.35
CA PHE A 139 -6.79 -8.47 2.92
C PHE A 139 -8.19 -8.91 3.38
N GLU A 140 -8.78 -9.94 2.77
CA GLU A 140 -10.04 -10.53 3.24
C GLU A 140 -9.90 -11.22 4.59
N HIS A 141 -8.73 -11.79 4.92
CA HIS A 141 -8.59 -12.75 6.01
C HIS A 141 -7.56 -12.37 7.09
N TYR A 142 -6.70 -11.40 6.88
CA TYR A 142 -5.61 -11.12 7.83
C TYR A 142 -6.10 -10.64 9.21
N LYS A 143 -7.34 -10.17 9.32
CA LYS A 143 -7.98 -9.77 10.58
C LYS A 143 -8.98 -10.81 11.13
N ASP A 144 -9.11 -11.98 10.52
CA ASP A 144 -10.17 -12.96 10.86
C ASP A 144 -10.17 -13.39 12.33
N LEU A 145 -9.01 -13.45 12.97
CA LEU A 145 -8.87 -13.88 14.36
C LEU A 145 -8.88 -12.70 15.35
N GLU A 146 -9.03 -11.47 14.88
CA GLU A 146 -9.13 -10.27 15.73
C GLU A 146 -10.59 -10.05 16.14
N PRO A 147 -10.92 -10.08 17.44
CA PRO A 147 -12.30 -9.90 17.90
C PRO A 147 -12.90 -8.56 17.46
N GLY A 148 -14.10 -8.61 16.88
CA GLY A 148 -14.83 -7.42 16.44
C GLY A 148 -14.34 -6.77 15.15
N LYS A 149 -13.27 -7.30 14.54
CA LYS A 149 -12.75 -6.81 13.27
C LYS A 149 -13.33 -7.58 12.09
N TRP A 150 -13.58 -6.87 11.00
CA TRP A 150 -14.05 -7.46 9.76
C TRP A 150 -13.52 -6.68 8.56
N VAL A 151 -13.44 -7.33 7.43
CA VAL A 151 -13.11 -6.74 6.14
C VAL A 151 -14.13 -7.23 5.12
N LYS A 152 -14.67 -6.31 4.33
CA LYS A 152 -15.52 -6.61 3.19
C LYS A 152 -14.84 -6.12 1.92
N LEU A 153 -14.55 -7.05 1.04
CA LEU A 153 -14.00 -6.74 -0.26
C LEU A 153 -15.10 -6.16 -1.16
N ILE A 154 -14.80 -5.03 -1.83
CA ILE A 154 -15.70 -4.42 -2.81
C ILE A 154 -15.27 -4.84 -4.21
N GLY A 155 -13.98 -4.81 -4.51
CA GLY A 155 -13.44 -5.25 -5.79
C GLY A 155 -12.22 -4.44 -6.23
N TRP A 156 -11.70 -4.82 -7.39
CA TRP A 156 -10.57 -4.16 -8.02
C TRP A 156 -11.02 -2.97 -8.87
N GLY A 157 -10.20 -1.93 -8.87
CA GLY A 157 -10.28 -0.82 -9.80
C GLY A 157 -9.02 -0.72 -10.66
N ASP A 158 -9.13 -0.10 -11.82
CA ASP A 158 -8.04 0.02 -12.77
C ASP A 158 -7.02 1.12 -12.41
N VAL A 159 -6.01 1.27 -13.25
CA VAL A 159 -4.96 2.29 -13.05
C VAL A 159 -5.51 3.71 -13.06
N ALA A 160 -6.55 4.01 -13.85
CA ALA A 160 -7.15 5.34 -13.90
C ALA A 160 -7.82 5.69 -12.56
N GLU A 161 -8.50 4.75 -11.95
CA GLU A 161 -9.11 4.91 -10.63
C GLU A 161 -8.04 5.09 -9.54
N ALA A 162 -6.98 4.28 -9.58
CA ALA A 162 -5.86 4.42 -8.64
C ALA A 162 -5.22 5.82 -8.71
N ARG A 163 -4.98 6.34 -9.91
CA ARG A 163 -4.43 7.68 -10.10
C ARG A 163 -5.36 8.77 -9.59
N LYS A 164 -6.65 8.63 -9.81
CA LYS A 164 -7.67 9.56 -9.29
C LYS A 164 -7.64 9.61 -7.77
N LEU A 165 -7.63 8.48 -7.10
CA LEU A 165 -7.57 8.39 -5.63
C LEU A 165 -6.29 9.03 -5.07
N ILE A 166 -5.14 8.83 -5.72
CA ILE A 166 -3.88 9.46 -5.34
C ILE A 166 -4.00 10.99 -5.43
N VAL A 167 -4.53 11.52 -6.54
CA VAL A 167 -4.71 12.98 -6.70
C VAL A 167 -5.63 13.53 -5.62
N GLU A 168 -6.76 12.88 -5.36
CA GLU A 168 -7.71 13.28 -4.31
C GLU A 168 -7.05 13.28 -2.92
N ALA A 169 -6.25 12.25 -2.61
CA ALA A 169 -5.53 12.15 -1.35
C ALA A 169 -4.47 13.26 -1.18
N ILE A 170 -3.75 13.61 -2.25
CA ILE A 170 -2.81 14.74 -2.27
C ILE A 170 -3.54 16.06 -2.01
N GLU A 171 -4.64 16.30 -2.70
CA GLU A 171 -5.41 17.55 -2.53
C GLU A 171 -6.05 17.65 -1.14
N ARG A 172 -6.49 16.54 -0.57
CA ARG A 172 -7.05 16.50 0.79
C ARG A 172 -5.99 16.83 1.84
N ALA A 173 -4.77 16.37 1.67
CA ALA A 173 -3.65 16.66 2.58
C ALA A 173 -3.18 18.12 2.58
N LYS A 174 -3.57 18.93 1.58
CA LYS A 174 -3.24 20.36 1.49
C LYS A 174 -4.21 21.26 2.28
N LYS A 175 -5.34 20.73 2.70
CA LYS A 175 -6.38 21.46 3.45
C LYS A 175 -6.11 21.42 4.94
#